data_2ba3b26d32b88cde22fa43f78251fe75
#
_entry.id   2ba3b26d32b88cde22fa43f78251fe75
#
_cell.length_a   1.000
_cell.length_b   1.000
_cell.length_c   1.000
_cell.angle_alpha   90.00
_cell.angle_beta   90.00
_cell.angle_gamma   90.00
#
_symmetry.space_group_name_H-M   'P 1'
#
loop_
_entity.id
_entity.type
_entity.pdbx_description
1 polymer ?
#
loop_
_entity_poly.entity_id
_entity_poly.type
_entity_poly.pdbx_seq_one_letter_code
_entity_poly.pdbx_strand_id
1 'polypeptide(L)'
;MKFKTAFPALAVLFAVLFEQAYAADPNPPTLHSNRGAWPIRRQWTGDEVLHYAKWVEHIYEMKTKGSVEQRIAKIQRIITDPEMNLLENPSFLGQGGNPQISSSVLRTIHASLDCAKLTCFLPTYYAYRRALPWMISYVYPTKGDVRTSDYNLVSGTMSTLDAGSASDFFIQASIGYSSGNYRVNLTGKNAQLSDTLPVAINPKFLLPGCMNYTDGHSLVLAKISDYGELHFLNCSTTETRDIFTYNGMNTVAGITPRGYDEKDEWNGCFQGLRVLRFPIALVNSAGDVVGIRRRTNKEMNEFGFSTEQYEIIRELTANQFIAEGTLKPQSFHDLIRLRMKSVDHIKPLEFMEAYADELLEVYQIREQFVQDAWREVLQNGPIVYPEELREENIFQAKGRWETWSSPSSDVDRRNKYFYLADWLDYAVRCYEMMPQFVRLDGLEKYNITSQAALSRALIDEKRRIFRAHSMSYKKSNRETVPLTLVDIEERLFDLSFDPNHPPELRWGAPAGSAERASAPERNTPVPNGERIPMEQAYVWQSYYRSLGQRETGMSALRGMFTEGFPVRKKLDQQLAKWFLFEQPVVVTASAKQPAPAPAPRSTSTRVHILVPRT
;
A
#
# COMPACT_ATOMS: atom_id res chain seq x y z
N MET A 1 35.47 -30.40 -30.62
CA MET A 1 35.07 -31.35 -29.54
C MET A 1 33.75 -30.86 -28.96
N LYS A 2 32.72 -31.69 -29.04
CA LYS A 2 31.31 -31.30 -28.81
C LYS A 2 31.03 -31.21 -27.31
N PHE A 3 30.60 -30.06 -26.83
CA PHE A 3 29.86 -29.93 -25.55
C PHE A 3 28.40 -29.54 -25.89
N LYS A 4 27.59 -30.55 -26.09
CA LYS A 4 26.12 -30.44 -26.05
C LYS A 4 25.61 -31.46 -25.03
N THR A 5 24.61 -31.01 -24.23
CA THR A 5 23.74 -31.82 -23.36
C THR A 5 24.19 -31.99 -21.92
N ALA A 6 24.05 -30.90 -21.14
CA ALA A 6 23.90 -31.05 -19.66
C ALA A 6 22.83 -30.10 -19.03
N PHE A 7 22.14 -29.29 -19.86
CA PHE A 7 21.18 -28.29 -19.35
C PHE A 7 19.75 -28.79 -19.06
N PRO A 8 19.19 -29.86 -19.66
CA PRO A 8 17.84 -30.28 -19.31
C PRO A 8 17.74 -31.05 -18.00
N ALA A 9 18.78 -31.75 -17.58
CA ALA A 9 18.73 -32.55 -16.35
C ALA A 9 18.72 -31.72 -15.05
N LEU A 10 19.38 -30.55 -15.07
CA LEU A 10 19.41 -29.65 -13.91
C LEU A 10 18.08 -28.93 -13.71
N ALA A 11 17.42 -28.53 -14.79
CA ALA A 11 16.11 -27.88 -14.72
C ALA A 11 15.01 -28.84 -14.21
N VAL A 12 15.07 -30.11 -14.61
CA VAL A 12 14.14 -31.14 -14.12
C VAL A 12 14.43 -31.48 -12.66
N LEU A 13 15.69 -31.49 -12.24
CA LEU A 13 16.05 -31.73 -10.84
C LEU A 13 15.62 -30.57 -9.92
N PHE A 14 15.72 -29.33 -10.40
CA PHE A 14 15.19 -28.15 -9.68
C PHE A 14 13.68 -28.16 -9.61
N ALA A 15 12.96 -28.51 -10.67
CA ALA A 15 11.50 -28.62 -10.66
C ALA A 15 11.03 -29.73 -9.70
N VAL A 16 11.70 -30.89 -9.70
CA VAL A 16 11.38 -31.99 -8.77
C VAL A 16 11.73 -31.66 -7.32
N LEU A 17 12.79 -30.88 -7.07
CA LEU A 17 13.12 -30.40 -5.72
C LEU A 17 12.16 -29.30 -5.25
N PHE A 18 11.61 -28.49 -6.15
CA PHE A 18 10.56 -27.53 -5.83
C PHE A 18 9.21 -28.19 -5.55
N GLU A 19 8.85 -29.26 -6.29
CA GLU A 19 7.65 -30.07 -5.97
C GLU A 19 7.78 -30.83 -4.64
N GLN A 20 8.96 -31.29 -4.27
CA GLN A 20 9.18 -31.97 -2.99
C GLN A 20 9.18 -31.04 -1.77
N ALA A 21 9.42 -29.73 -1.95
CA ALA A 21 9.35 -28.74 -0.85
C ALA A 21 7.91 -28.46 -0.36
N TYR A 22 6.88 -28.92 -1.07
CA TYR A 22 5.48 -28.87 -0.64
C TYR A 22 4.97 -30.19 -0.06
N ALA A 23 5.86 -31.11 0.34
CA ALA A 23 5.52 -32.51 0.61
C ALA A 23 4.74 -32.77 1.90
N ALA A 24 4.58 -31.82 2.80
CA ALA A 24 3.75 -32.00 3.99
C ALA A 24 2.96 -30.72 4.33
N ASP A 25 1.65 -30.85 4.61
CA ASP A 25 0.85 -29.77 5.17
C ASP A 25 1.47 -29.30 6.50
N PRO A 26 1.95 -28.05 6.63
CA PRO A 26 2.64 -27.57 7.83
C PRO A 26 1.72 -27.55 9.05
N ASN A 27 0.42 -27.63 8.85
CA ASN A 27 -0.60 -27.60 9.90
C ASN A 27 -1.75 -28.54 9.52
N PRO A 28 -1.57 -29.86 9.67
CA PRO A 28 -2.61 -30.83 9.33
C PRO A 28 -3.86 -30.67 10.20
N PRO A 29 -5.05 -31.06 9.69
CA PRO A 29 -6.30 -30.91 10.42
C PRO A 29 -6.33 -31.82 11.67
N THR A 30 -6.54 -31.21 12.83
CA THR A 30 -6.59 -31.91 14.13
C THR A 30 -7.84 -31.57 14.94
N LEU A 31 -8.65 -30.61 14.49
CA LEU A 31 -9.84 -30.14 15.18
C LEU A 31 -11.13 -30.61 14.50
N HIS A 32 -12.19 -30.65 15.28
CA HIS A 32 -13.50 -31.12 14.82
C HIS A 32 -14.56 -30.04 15.08
N SER A 33 -15.09 -29.45 14.01
CA SER A 33 -16.29 -28.61 14.04
C SER A 33 -17.01 -28.70 12.71
N ASN A 34 -18.32 -28.87 12.74
CA ASN A 34 -19.19 -28.84 11.57
C ASN A 34 -20.28 -27.77 11.70
N ARG A 35 -20.13 -26.81 12.62
CA ARG A 35 -21.06 -25.71 12.85
C ARG A 35 -20.46 -24.36 12.54
N GLY A 36 -21.30 -23.34 12.38
CA GLY A 36 -20.91 -21.98 12.07
C GLY A 36 -20.75 -21.73 10.57
N ALA A 37 -20.07 -20.67 10.22
CA ALA A 37 -19.86 -20.24 8.83
C ALA A 37 -19.12 -21.29 7.99
N TRP A 38 -18.14 -21.97 8.57
CA TRP A 38 -17.40 -23.08 7.97
C TRP A 38 -16.83 -24.01 9.05
N PRO A 39 -16.52 -25.26 8.67
CA PRO A 39 -15.84 -26.20 9.56
C PRO A 39 -14.48 -25.65 10.03
N ILE A 40 -14.16 -25.81 11.31
CA ILE A 40 -12.86 -25.49 11.87
C ILE A 40 -12.10 -26.79 12.09
N ARG A 41 -10.93 -26.92 11.45
CA ARG A 41 -10.11 -28.12 11.48
C ARG A 41 -8.67 -27.86 11.93
N ARG A 42 -8.25 -26.61 12.03
CA ARG A 42 -6.89 -26.17 12.34
C ARG A 42 -6.87 -25.01 13.32
N GLN A 43 -5.71 -24.79 13.92
CA GLN A 43 -5.41 -23.57 14.69
C GLN A 43 -4.46 -22.65 13.92
N TRP A 44 -4.47 -21.39 14.23
CA TRP A 44 -3.40 -20.49 13.87
C TRP A 44 -2.15 -20.82 14.69
N THR A 45 -1.10 -21.28 14.02
CA THR A 45 0.25 -21.54 14.54
C THR A 45 1.24 -20.62 13.86
N GLY A 46 2.49 -20.57 14.32
CA GLY A 46 3.56 -19.84 13.61
C GLY A 46 3.75 -20.34 12.17
N ASP A 47 3.71 -21.67 11.97
CA ASP A 47 3.83 -22.27 10.64
C ASP A 47 2.64 -21.91 9.72
N GLU A 48 1.43 -21.84 10.27
CA GLU A 48 0.26 -21.41 9.51
C GLU A 48 0.34 -19.93 9.11
N VAL A 49 0.92 -19.08 9.98
CA VAL A 49 1.19 -17.68 9.65
C VAL A 49 2.23 -17.55 8.54
N LEU A 50 3.29 -18.36 8.57
CA LEU A 50 4.27 -18.42 7.48
C LEU A 50 3.65 -18.92 6.18
N HIS A 51 2.74 -19.87 6.26
CA HIS A 51 2.00 -20.38 5.10
C HIS A 51 1.07 -19.32 4.52
N TYR A 52 0.39 -18.54 5.37
CA TYR A 52 -0.39 -17.37 4.96
C TYR A 52 0.49 -16.32 4.28
N ALA A 53 1.65 -16.03 4.85
CA ALA A 53 2.60 -15.09 4.29
C ALA A 53 3.05 -15.49 2.87
N LYS A 54 3.36 -16.75 2.63
CA LYS A 54 3.71 -17.29 1.31
C LYS A 54 2.58 -17.12 0.30
N TRP A 55 1.33 -17.32 0.71
CA TRP A 55 0.19 -17.10 -0.18
C TRP A 55 0.04 -15.64 -0.58
N VAL A 56 0.19 -14.70 0.36
CA VAL A 56 0.10 -13.25 0.08
C VAL A 56 1.27 -12.80 -0.83
N GLU A 57 2.48 -13.27 -0.56
CA GLU A 57 3.66 -12.97 -1.38
C GLU A 57 3.50 -13.49 -2.82
N HIS A 58 2.99 -14.71 -2.97
CA HIS A 58 2.72 -15.28 -4.28
C HIS A 58 1.72 -14.45 -5.10
N ILE A 59 0.64 -13.95 -4.48
CA ILE A 59 -0.30 -13.04 -5.13
C ILE A 59 0.43 -11.82 -5.68
N TYR A 60 1.34 -11.23 -4.91
CA TYR A 60 2.13 -10.09 -5.34
C TYR A 60 3.04 -10.44 -6.53
N GLU A 61 3.75 -11.54 -6.44
CA GLU A 61 4.67 -11.98 -7.50
C GLU A 61 3.95 -12.30 -8.80
N MET A 62 2.82 -12.97 -8.75
CA MET A 62 2.02 -13.27 -9.93
C MET A 62 1.37 -12.01 -10.52
N LYS A 63 0.98 -11.06 -9.68
CA LYS A 63 0.44 -9.77 -10.12
C LYS A 63 1.46 -8.95 -10.90
N THR A 64 2.74 -9.05 -10.59
CA THR A 64 3.82 -8.33 -11.28
C THR A 64 4.28 -9.01 -12.58
N LYS A 65 3.75 -10.18 -12.93
CA LYS A 65 4.05 -10.90 -14.18
C LYS A 65 2.97 -10.64 -15.25
N GLY A 66 3.38 -10.76 -16.51
CA GLY A 66 2.46 -10.70 -17.65
C GLY A 66 2.28 -9.30 -18.25
N SER A 67 1.28 -9.14 -19.12
CA SER A 67 0.92 -7.85 -19.73
C SER A 67 0.30 -6.89 -18.71
N VAL A 68 0.21 -5.61 -19.06
CA VAL A 68 -0.43 -4.58 -18.21
C VAL A 68 -1.85 -4.99 -17.84
N GLU A 69 -2.63 -5.51 -18.79
CA GLU A 69 -3.99 -5.98 -18.57
C GLU A 69 -4.05 -7.16 -17.60
N GLN A 70 -3.04 -8.02 -17.61
CA GLN A 70 -2.92 -9.13 -16.66
C GLN A 70 -2.49 -8.66 -15.27
N ARG A 71 -1.75 -7.57 -15.17
CA ARG A 71 -1.28 -6.98 -13.90
C ARG A 71 -2.37 -6.19 -13.17
N ILE A 72 -3.39 -5.70 -13.90
CA ILE A 72 -4.59 -5.12 -13.27
C ILE A 72 -5.44 -6.27 -12.73
N ALA A 73 -5.21 -6.64 -11.48
CA ALA A 73 -5.88 -7.77 -10.87
C ALA A 73 -7.09 -7.34 -10.05
N LYS A 74 -8.29 -7.71 -10.53
CA LYS A 74 -9.51 -7.66 -9.71
C LYS A 74 -9.47 -8.75 -8.66
N ILE A 75 -10.11 -8.50 -7.52
CA ILE A 75 -10.20 -9.51 -6.43
C ILE A 75 -10.74 -10.85 -6.94
N GLN A 76 -11.65 -10.82 -7.89
CA GLN A 76 -12.19 -12.03 -8.54
C GLN A 76 -11.07 -12.86 -9.18
N ARG A 77 -10.18 -12.22 -9.97
CA ARG A 77 -9.06 -12.92 -10.61
C ARG A 77 -8.09 -13.49 -9.60
N ILE A 78 -7.74 -12.72 -8.56
CA ILE A 78 -6.86 -13.21 -7.48
C ILE A 78 -7.39 -14.50 -6.85
N ILE A 79 -8.71 -14.62 -6.74
CA ILE A 79 -9.34 -15.76 -6.08
C ILE A 79 -9.60 -16.92 -7.04
N THR A 80 -9.96 -16.64 -8.30
CA THR A 80 -10.40 -17.68 -9.24
C THR A 80 -9.32 -18.18 -10.20
N ASP A 81 -8.24 -17.43 -10.36
CA ASP A 81 -7.12 -17.80 -11.22
C ASP A 81 -6.17 -18.76 -10.46
N PRO A 82 -6.05 -20.04 -10.85
CA PRO A 82 -5.21 -21.01 -10.15
C PRO A 82 -3.71 -20.64 -10.17
N GLU A 83 -3.26 -19.86 -11.13
CA GLU A 83 -1.87 -19.38 -11.17
C GLU A 83 -1.62 -18.30 -10.10
N MET A 84 -2.62 -17.47 -9.81
CA MET A 84 -2.52 -16.41 -8.80
C MET A 84 -2.82 -16.90 -7.39
N ASN A 85 -3.64 -17.95 -7.26
CA ASN A 85 -4.14 -18.41 -5.97
C ASN A 85 -3.58 -19.78 -5.61
N LEU A 86 -2.50 -19.82 -4.84
CA LEU A 86 -1.92 -21.08 -4.35
C LEU A 86 -2.93 -21.96 -3.59
N LEU A 87 -4.00 -21.39 -3.02
CA LEU A 87 -5.04 -22.15 -2.34
C LEU A 87 -5.90 -22.99 -3.32
N GLU A 88 -5.72 -22.82 -4.62
CA GLU A 88 -6.29 -23.72 -5.64
C GLU A 88 -5.39 -24.95 -5.90
N ASN A 89 -4.15 -24.93 -5.44
CA ASN A 89 -3.27 -26.08 -5.46
C ASN A 89 -3.58 -27.00 -4.25
N PRO A 90 -4.00 -28.27 -4.46
CA PRO A 90 -4.34 -29.16 -3.36
C PRO A 90 -3.20 -29.43 -2.38
N SER A 91 -1.95 -29.43 -2.85
CA SER A 91 -0.78 -29.64 -1.98
C SER A 91 -0.54 -28.42 -1.06
N PHE A 92 -0.82 -27.22 -1.52
CA PHE A 92 -0.75 -26.01 -0.70
C PHE A 92 -1.98 -25.85 0.21
N LEU A 93 -3.18 -26.11 -0.31
CA LEU A 93 -4.40 -26.03 0.47
C LEU A 93 -4.40 -27.04 1.63
N GLY A 94 -3.84 -28.23 1.42
CA GLY A 94 -3.85 -29.33 2.38
C GLY A 94 -5.21 -30.03 2.49
N GLN A 95 -5.25 -31.13 3.24
CA GLN A 95 -6.48 -31.90 3.45
C GLN A 95 -7.51 -31.13 4.28
N GLY A 96 -8.79 -31.32 4.00
CA GLY A 96 -9.89 -30.73 4.76
C GLY A 96 -10.06 -29.22 4.58
N GLY A 97 -9.47 -28.64 3.52
CA GLY A 97 -9.74 -27.28 3.11
C GLY A 97 -11.16 -27.11 2.55
N ASN A 98 -11.70 -25.89 2.65
CA ASN A 98 -13.03 -25.58 2.10
C ASN A 98 -12.94 -25.26 0.59
N PRO A 99 -14.02 -25.45 -0.18
CA PRO A 99 -14.08 -25.10 -1.59
C PRO A 99 -13.95 -23.57 -1.79
N GLN A 100 -13.77 -23.16 -3.03
CA GLN A 100 -13.82 -21.75 -3.40
C GLN A 100 -15.18 -21.13 -3.05
N ILE A 101 -15.20 -19.85 -2.65
CA ILE A 101 -16.47 -19.13 -2.43
C ILE A 101 -17.19 -18.91 -3.76
N SER A 102 -18.51 -18.77 -3.70
CA SER A 102 -19.30 -18.61 -4.91
C SER A 102 -19.03 -17.28 -5.63
N SER A 103 -19.16 -17.27 -6.95
CA SER A 103 -19.00 -16.06 -7.76
C SER A 103 -19.98 -14.94 -7.38
N SER A 104 -21.15 -15.27 -6.81
CA SER A 104 -22.10 -14.26 -6.32
C SER A 104 -21.56 -13.53 -5.11
N VAL A 105 -20.96 -14.23 -4.16
CA VAL A 105 -20.30 -13.63 -2.98
C VAL A 105 -19.11 -12.79 -3.41
N LEU A 106 -18.28 -13.28 -4.35
CA LEU A 106 -17.15 -12.51 -4.88
C LEU A 106 -17.59 -11.21 -5.54
N ARG A 107 -18.70 -11.20 -6.30
CA ARG A 107 -19.26 -9.96 -6.88
C ARG A 107 -19.67 -8.96 -5.81
N THR A 108 -20.31 -9.42 -4.73
CA THR A 108 -20.72 -8.56 -3.62
C THR A 108 -19.50 -7.94 -2.94
N ILE A 109 -18.48 -8.74 -2.67
CA ILE A 109 -17.22 -8.27 -2.08
C ILE A 109 -16.56 -7.24 -3.00
N HIS A 110 -16.42 -7.54 -4.30
CA HIS A 110 -15.84 -6.62 -5.27
C HIS A 110 -16.57 -5.28 -5.33
N ALA A 111 -17.92 -5.30 -5.29
CA ALA A 111 -18.72 -4.08 -5.32
C ALA A 111 -18.49 -3.17 -4.10
N SER A 112 -18.07 -3.74 -2.96
CA SER A 112 -17.80 -3.02 -1.72
C SER A 112 -16.31 -2.81 -1.42
N LEU A 113 -15.40 -3.35 -2.26
CA LEU A 113 -13.97 -3.39 -1.98
C LEU A 113 -13.38 -1.99 -1.83
N ASP A 114 -12.59 -1.83 -0.78
CA ASP A 114 -11.76 -0.67 -0.48
C ASP A 114 -10.50 -1.12 0.27
N CYS A 115 -9.68 -0.18 0.72
CA CYS A 115 -8.44 -0.49 1.44
C CYS A 115 -8.66 -1.37 2.68
N ALA A 116 -9.65 -1.02 3.51
CA ALA A 116 -9.93 -1.77 4.73
C ALA A 116 -10.56 -3.13 4.44
N LYS A 117 -11.40 -3.21 3.42
CA LYS A 117 -12.05 -4.47 3.05
C LYS A 117 -11.08 -5.44 2.39
N LEU A 118 -10.07 -4.96 1.64
CA LEU A 118 -8.99 -5.82 1.15
C LEU A 118 -8.20 -6.43 2.30
N THR A 119 -7.82 -5.62 3.28
CA THR A 119 -7.04 -6.08 4.44
C THR A 119 -7.81 -7.01 5.37
N CYS A 120 -9.14 -6.93 5.37
CA CYS A 120 -10.03 -7.87 6.06
C CYS A 120 -10.27 -9.13 5.23
N PHE A 121 -10.50 -8.98 3.93
CA PHE A 121 -10.90 -10.07 3.04
C PHE A 121 -9.81 -11.14 2.89
N LEU A 122 -8.56 -10.74 2.64
CA LEU A 122 -7.48 -11.70 2.39
C LEU A 122 -7.32 -12.69 3.56
N PRO A 123 -7.12 -12.26 4.81
CA PRO A 123 -7.00 -13.22 5.91
C PRO A 123 -8.30 -14.00 6.20
N THR A 124 -9.47 -13.39 5.96
CA THR A 124 -10.76 -14.09 6.11
C THR A 124 -10.88 -15.20 5.07
N TYR A 125 -10.54 -14.93 3.82
CA TYR A 125 -10.59 -15.93 2.74
C TYR A 125 -9.58 -17.05 3.00
N TYR A 126 -8.37 -16.72 3.41
CA TYR A 126 -7.37 -17.72 3.78
C TYR A 126 -7.86 -18.59 4.94
N ALA A 127 -8.39 -17.98 6.01
CA ALA A 127 -8.94 -18.71 7.15
C ALA A 127 -10.09 -19.65 6.73
N TYR A 128 -10.98 -19.18 5.88
CA TYR A 128 -12.02 -20.01 5.30
C TYR A 128 -11.44 -21.19 4.53
N ARG A 129 -10.57 -20.96 3.55
CA ARG A 129 -10.00 -22.00 2.71
C ARG A 129 -9.22 -23.05 3.52
N ARG A 130 -8.47 -22.62 4.51
CA ARG A 130 -7.67 -23.48 5.38
C ARG A 130 -8.44 -24.06 6.57
N ALA A 131 -9.74 -23.80 6.67
CA ALA A 131 -10.59 -24.26 7.77
C ALA A 131 -10.06 -23.82 9.17
N LEU A 132 -9.68 -22.56 9.30
CA LEU A 132 -9.15 -21.92 10.52
C LEU A 132 -10.26 -21.14 11.24
N PRO A 133 -10.16 -20.93 12.56
CA PRO A 133 -11.02 -20.00 13.27
C PRO A 133 -10.76 -18.57 12.81
N TRP A 134 -11.82 -17.78 12.66
CA TRP A 134 -11.71 -16.36 12.33
C TRP A 134 -12.69 -15.52 13.13
N MET A 135 -12.36 -14.24 13.29
CA MET A 135 -13.18 -13.32 14.07
C MET A 135 -12.90 -11.87 13.65
N ILE A 136 -13.94 -11.06 13.58
CA ILE A 136 -13.85 -9.62 13.33
C ILE A 136 -14.60 -8.83 14.41
N SER A 137 -14.21 -7.56 14.57
CA SER A 137 -14.89 -6.61 15.46
C SER A 137 -15.91 -5.77 14.71
N TYR A 138 -16.97 -5.40 15.38
CA TYR A 138 -17.80 -4.25 15.06
C TYR A 138 -17.38 -3.07 15.94
N VAL A 139 -17.21 -1.91 15.33
CA VAL A 139 -16.71 -0.72 16.04
C VAL A 139 -17.65 0.44 15.93
N TYR A 140 -17.60 1.34 16.93
CA TYR A 140 -18.30 2.61 16.90
C TYR A 140 -17.36 3.73 17.39
N PRO A 141 -17.55 4.97 16.92
CA PRO A 141 -16.64 6.06 17.25
C PRO A 141 -16.92 6.60 18.65
N THR A 142 -15.89 7.06 19.33
CA THR A 142 -16.04 7.87 20.54
C THR A 142 -16.57 9.25 20.21
N LYS A 143 -16.29 9.75 18.98
CA LYS A 143 -16.77 11.04 18.49
C LYS A 143 -16.72 11.05 16.95
N GLY A 144 -17.77 11.54 16.32
CA GLY A 144 -17.80 11.71 14.86
C GLY A 144 -17.89 10.41 14.06
N ASP A 145 -17.13 10.31 13.00
CA ASP A 145 -17.08 9.15 12.09
C ASP A 145 -16.03 8.13 12.57
N VAL A 146 -16.33 6.84 12.46
CA VAL A 146 -15.42 5.74 12.84
C VAL A 146 -14.04 5.81 12.14
N ARG A 147 -13.97 6.42 10.95
CA ARG A 147 -12.74 6.53 10.15
C ARG A 147 -11.84 7.67 10.58
N THR A 148 -12.38 8.65 11.28
CA THR A 148 -11.70 9.90 11.67
C THR A 148 -11.75 10.17 13.17
N SER A 149 -12.42 9.34 13.97
CA SER A 149 -12.43 9.49 15.42
C SER A 149 -11.05 9.27 16.02
N ASP A 150 -10.78 9.86 17.17
CA ASP A 150 -9.50 9.71 17.88
C ASP A 150 -9.22 8.23 18.16
N TYR A 151 -10.21 7.51 18.65
CA TYR A 151 -10.21 6.05 18.73
C TYR A 151 -11.65 5.50 18.71
N ASN A 152 -11.77 4.21 18.42
CA ASN A 152 -13.05 3.53 18.39
C ASN A 152 -13.15 2.50 19.51
N LEU A 153 -14.39 2.23 19.93
CA LEU A 153 -14.73 1.18 20.87
C LEU A 153 -15.32 -0.01 20.12
N VAL A 154 -15.09 -1.21 20.63
CA VAL A 154 -15.70 -2.43 20.09
C VAL A 154 -17.09 -2.60 20.68
N SER A 155 -18.11 -2.65 19.81
CA SER A 155 -19.52 -2.87 20.20
C SER A 155 -19.89 -4.35 20.24
N GLY A 156 -19.16 -5.18 19.49
CA GLY A 156 -19.41 -6.60 19.38
C GLY A 156 -18.40 -7.29 18.48
N THR A 157 -18.54 -8.58 18.34
CA THR A 157 -17.68 -9.42 17.52
C THR A 157 -18.53 -10.41 16.75
N MET A 158 -18.04 -10.81 15.58
CA MET A 158 -18.57 -11.92 14.82
C MET A 158 -17.44 -12.93 14.61
N SER A 159 -17.64 -14.15 15.09
CA SER A 159 -16.71 -15.26 14.86
C SER A 159 -17.25 -16.23 13.81
N THR A 160 -16.39 -17.13 13.35
CA THR A 160 -16.79 -18.24 12.49
C THR A 160 -17.98 -19.05 13.02
N LEU A 161 -18.14 -19.13 14.35
CA LEU A 161 -19.23 -19.91 14.98
C LEU A 161 -20.55 -19.15 15.03
N ASP A 162 -20.55 -17.84 14.85
CA ASP A 162 -21.73 -16.96 15.02
C ASP A 162 -22.54 -16.82 13.71
N ALA A 163 -21.91 -16.96 12.54
CA ALA A 163 -22.57 -16.85 11.26
C ALA A 163 -23.10 -18.20 10.75
N GLY A 164 -24.25 -18.19 10.09
CA GLY A 164 -24.90 -19.41 9.61
C GLY A 164 -24.26 -20.05 8.37
N SER A 165 -23.53 -19.26 7.58
CA SER A 165 -22.82 -19.72 6.39
C SER A 165 -21.59 -18.87 6.10
N ALA A 166 -20.66 -19.40 5.27
CA ALA A 166 -19.52 -18.63 4.77
C ALA A 166 -19.98 -17.38 4.00
N SER A 167 -21.02 -17.51 3.18
CA SER A 167 -21.59 -16.39 2.44
C SER A 167 -22.04 -15.26 3.36
N ASP A 168 -22.78 -15.60 4.42
CA ASP A 168 -23.25 -14.62 5.40
C ASP A 168 -22.06 -13.94 6.10
N PHE A 169 -21.04 -14.70 6.50
CA PHE A 169 -19.85 -14.15 7.12
C PHE A 169 -19.16 -13.13 6.20
N PHE A 170 -18.88 -13.50 4.94
CA PHE A 170 -18.22 -12.62 3.98
C PHE A 170 -19.03 -11.36 3.68
N ILE A 171 -20.34 -11.48 3.52
CA ILE A 171 -21.22 -10.33 3.26
C ILE A 171 -21.23 -9.40 4.47
N GLN A 172 -21.40 -9.92 5.68
CA GLN A 172 -21.41 -9.11 6.89
C GLN A 172 -20.05 -8.44 7.14
N ALA A 173 -18.94 -9.15 6.90
CA ALA A 173 -17.59 -8.59 6.97
C ALA A 173 -17.41 -7.45 5.95
N SER A 174 -17.87 -7.62 4.71
CA SER A 174 -17.76 -6.59 3.66
C SER A 174 -18.60 -5.34 3.94
N ILE A 175 -19.68 -5.46 4.71
CA ILE A 175 -20.54 -4.32 5.09
C ILE A 175 -20.01 -3.66 6.38
N GLY A 176 -19.68 -4.46 7.40
CA GLY A 176 -19.38 -3.98 8.75
C GLY A 176 -17.93 -3.57 9.00
N TYR A 177 -17.00 -3.95 8.11
CA TYR A 177 -15.59 -3.65 8.29
C TYR A 177 -15.18 -2.35 7.58
N SER A 178 -14.41 -1.51 8.27
CA SER A 178 -13.90 -0.25 7.73
C SER A 178 -12.53 0.08 8.30
N SER A 179 -11.90 1.14 7.80
CA SER A 179 -10.63 1.63 8.39
C SER A 179 -10.77 2.03 9.87
N GLY A 180 -11.98 2.22 10.35
CA GLY A 180 -12.28 2.41 11.77
C GLY A 180 -11.91 1.23 12.66
N ASN A 181 -11.87 0.00 12.12
CA ASN A 181 -11.47 -1.19 12.88
C ASN A 181 -10.00 -1.14 13.34
N TYR A 182 -9.16 -0.39 12.64
CA TYR A 182 -7.75 -0.19 13.02
C TYR A 182 -7.56 0.91 14.05
N ARG A 183 -8.60 1.68 14.36
CA ARG A 183 -8.60 2.76 15.35
C ARG A 183 -9.05 2.34 16.75
N VAL A 184 -9.14 1.04 17.00
CA VAL A 184 -9.43 0.52 18.33
C VAL A 184 -8.27 0.81 19.26
N ASN A 185 -8.54 1.48 20.39
CA ASN A 185 -7.51 1.79 21.38
C ASN A 185 -6.85 0.52 21.91
N LEU A 186 -5.53 0.49 21.92
CA LEU A 186 -4.71 -0.62 22.41
C LEU A 186 -4.40 -0.51 23.91
N THR A 187 -4.94 0.51 24.58
CA THR A 187 -4.88 0.70 26.02
C THR A 187 -6.27 0.56 26.64
N GLY A 188 -6.34 0.39 27.95
CA GLY A 188 -7.61 0.30 28.67
C GLY A 188 -8.41 -0.97 28.38
N LYS A 189 -9.73 -0.92 28.58
CA LYS A 189 -10.62 -2.08 28.53
C LYS A 189 -10.74 -2.73 27.15
N ASN A 190 -10.58 -1.96 26.07
CA ASN A 190 -10.66 -2.45 24.70
C ASN A 190 -9.33 -2.99 24.13
N ALA A 191 -8.23 -2.87 24.87
CA ALA A 191 -6.90 -3.27 24.42
C ALA A 191 -6.82 -4.72 23.91
N GLN A 192 -7.63 -5.61 24.45
CA GLN A 192 -7.69 -7.03 24.07
C GLN A 192 -8.68 -7.31 22.91
N LEU A 193 -9.41 -6.30 22.45
CA LEU A 193 -10.50 -6.46 21.48
C LEU A 193 -10.13 -6.02 20.07
N SER A 194 -9.00 -5.34 19.88
CA SER A 194 -8.50 -4.96 18.55
C SER A 194 -8.23 -6.17 17.65
N ASP A 195 -8.61 -6.08 16.38
CA ASP A 195 -8.35 -7.13 15.39
C ASP A 195 -6.90 -7.16 14.92
N THR A 196 -6.14 -6.10 15.19
CA THR A 196 -4.74 -5.99 14.81
C THR A 196 -3.91 -5.33 15.92
N LEU A 197 -2.61 -5.60 15.92
CA LEU A 197 -1.66 -5.09 16.90
C LEU A 197 -0.41 -4.56 16.20
N PRO A 198 0.31 -3.58 16.77
CA PRO A 198 1.64 -3.22 16.29
C PRO A 198 2.56 -4.44 16.23
N VAL A 199 3.45 -4.47 15.24
CA VAL A 199 4.37 -5.60 15.01
C VAL A 199 5.83 -5.17 15.20
N ALA A 200 6.65 -6.10 15.66
CA ALA A 200 8.10 -5.95 15.75
C ALA A 200 8.75 -5.84 14.37
N ILE A 201 9.72 -4.96 14.23
CA ILE A 201 10.44 -4.71 12.98
C ILE A 201 11.63 -5.66 12.88
N ASN A 202 11.35 -6.89 12.52
CA ASN A 202 12.38 -7.91 12.25
C ASN A 202 11.87 -9.00 11.31
N PRO A 203 12.76 -9.74 10.61
CA PRO A 203 12.37 -10.73 9.60
C PRO A 203 11.53 -11.91 10.13
N LYS A 204 11.54 -12.15 11.44
CA LYS A 204 10.76 -13.23 12.04
C LYS A 204 9.26 -12.92 12.08
N PHE A 205 8.89 -11.63 12.27
CA PHE A 205 7.53 -11.24 12.59
C PHE A 205 6.90 -10.27 11.61
N LEU A 206 7.71 -9.39 10.99
CA LEU A 206 7.23 -8.54 9.91
C LEU A 206 7.22 -9.34 8.62
N LEU A 207 6.10 -9.97 8.33
CA LEU A 207 5.91 -10.94 7.24
C LEU A 207 4.86 -10.45 6.25
N PRO A 208 4.86 -10.93 5.00
CA PRO A 208 3.72 -10.78 4.11
C PRO A 208 2.42 -11.19 4.82
N GLY A 209 1.34 -10.44 4.60
CA GLY A 209 0.09 -10.58 5.34
C GLY A 209 -0.03 -9.70 6.60
N CYS A 210 1.08 -9.13 7.09
CA CYS A 210 1.00 -7.97 7.96
C CYS A 210 0.39 -6.79 7.21
N MET A 211 0.06 -5.74 7.90
CA MET A 211 -0.56 -4.57 7.29
C MET A 211 0.09 -3.29 7.78
N ASN A 212 -0.08 -2.23 7.00
CA ASN A 212 0.18 -0.87 7.43
C ASN A 212 -1.14 -0.12 7.55
N TYR A 213 -1.30 0.64 8.61
CA TYR A 213 -2.45 1.52 8.81
C TYR A 213 -1.98 2.94 9.11
N THR A 214 -2.51 3.92 8.39
CA THR A 214 -2.26 5.35 8.62
C THR A 214 -3.41 6.21 8.09
N ASP A 215 -3.81 7.21 8.87
CA ASP A 215 -4.78 8.25 8.49
C ASP A 215 -6.04 7.76 7.74
N GLY A 216 -6.65 6.67 8.21
CA GLY A 216 -7.87 6.12 7.61
C GLY A 216 -7.63 5.21 6.41
N HIS A 217 -6.38 4.94 6.04
CA HIS A 217 -6.00 4.07 4.94
C HIS A 217 -5.20 2.85 5.43
N SER A 218 -5.38 1.71 4.77
CA SER A 218 -4.68 0.47 5.11
C SER A 218 -4.15 -0.25 3.87
N LEU A 219 -3.03 -0.94 4.05
CA LEU A 219 -2.30 -1.66 3.02
C LEU A 219 -1.94 -3.05 3.55
N VAL A 220 -1.89 -4.05 2.67
CA VAL A 220 -1.39 -5.39 3.03
C VAL A 220 0.06 -5.50 2.63
N LEU A 221 0.97 -5.73 3.58
CA LEU A 221 2.35 -6.07 3.27
C LEU A 221 2.36 -7.36 2.46
N ALA A 222 2.94 -7.32 1.28
CA ALA A 222 2.86 -8.44 0.36
C ALA A 222 4.23 -9.05 0.04
N LYS A 223 5.29 -8.23 0.04
CA LYS A 223 6.66 -8.69 -0.20
C LYS A 223 7.65 -7.82 0.53
N ILE A 224 8.75 -8.41 0.92
CA ILE A 224 9.94 -7.71 1.40
C ILE A 224 11.06 -8.07 0.44
N SER A 225 11.63 -7.07 -0.23
CA SER A 225 12.72 -7.29 -1.17
C SER A 225 14.01 -7.69 -0.45
N ASP A 226 14.99 -8.20 -1.20
CA ASP A 226 16.31 -8.51 -0.66
C ASP A 226 17.03 -7.30 -0.05
N TYR A 227 16.65 -6.11 -0.46
CA TYR A 227 17.18 -4.85 0.10
C TYR A 227 16.39 -4.32 1.31
N GLY A 228 15.39 -5.07 1.79
CA GLY A 228 14.54 -4.68 2.93
C GLY A 228 13.42 -3.71 2.58
N GLU A 229 13.11 -3.54 1.28
CA GLU A 229 11.99 -2.72 0.84
C GLU A 229 10.67 -3.40 1.10
N LEU A 230 9.71 -2.66 1.66
CA LEU A 230 8.36 -3.16 1.89
C LEU A 230 7.47 -2.88 0.67
N HIS A 231 6.92 -3.92 0.11
CA HIS A 231 5.97 -3.86 -0.99
C HIS A 231 4.58 -4.27 -0.51
N PHE A 232 3.56 -3.53 -0.93
CA PHE A 232 2.20 -3.71 -0.46
C PHE A 232 1.23 -3.99 -1.60
N LEU A 233 0.13 -4.65 -1.26
CA LEU A 233 -1.10 -4.61 -2.04
C LEU A 233 -1.98 -3.48 -1.49
N ASN A 234 -2.47 -2.66 -2.39
CA ASN A 234 -3.35 -1.53 -2.11
C ASN A 234 -4.65 -1.67 -2.90
N CYS A 235 -5.75 -1.24 -2.32
CA CYS A 235 -7.02 -1.09 -2.99
C CYS A 235 -7.62 0.26 -2.64
N SER A 236 -8.16 0.95 -3.63
CA SER A 236 -8.84 2.23 -3.45
C SER A 236 -10.27 2.14 -3.95
N THR A 237 -11.14 2.98 -3.44
CA THR A 237 -12.47 3.19 -4.00
C THR A 237 -12.45 3.94 -5.32
N THR A 238 -11.33 4.60 -5.62
CA THR A 238 -11.08 5.27 -6.90
C THR A 238 -10.52 4.30 -7.93
N GLU A 239 -10.59 4.64 -9.21
CA GLU A 239 -9.98 3.87 -10.31
C GLU A 239 -10.43 2.40 -10.38
N THR A 240 -11.68 2.10 -10.51
CA THR A 240 -12.16 0.73 -10.77
C THR A 240 -12.12 -0.26 -9.60
N ARG A 241 -11.67 0.14 -8.41
CA ARG A 241 -11.52 -0.74 -7.22
C ARG A 241 -10.60 -1.93 -7.47
N ASP A 242 -9.58 -1.71 -8.28
CA ASP A 242 -8.58 -2.72 -8.56
C ASP A 242 -7.49 -2.75 -7.49
N ILE A 243 -6.78 -3.86 -7.43
CA ILE A 243 -5.69 -4.04 -6.47
C ILE A 243 -4.38 -3.64 -7.12
N PHE A 244 -3.71 -2.65 -6.53
CA PHE A 244 -2.45 -2.11 -6.99
C PHE A 244 -1.29 -2.60 -6.14
N THR A 245 -0.10 -2.60 -6.73
CA THR A 245 1.14 -2.72 -5.99
C THR A 245 1.62 -1.35 -5.53
N TYR A 246 2.30 -1.33 -4.39
CA TYR A 246 2.68 -0.11 -3.71
C TYR A 246 3.92 -0.35 -2.86
N ASN A 247 4.89 0.51 -2.87
CA ASN A 247 6.02 0.45 -1.96
C ASN A 247 5.94 1.54 -0.86
N GLY A 248 6.60 1.28 0.26
CA GLY A 248 6.32 1.85 1.56
C GLY A 248 6.45 3.36 1.74
N MET A 249 6.65 4.12 0.68
CA MET A 249 6.83 5.54 0.76
C MET A 249 5.88 6.28 -0.16
N ASN A 250 4.75 6.71 0.35
CA ASN A 250 3.86 7.56 -0.39
C ASN A 250 3.18 8.61 0.47
N THR A 251 2.49 9.52 -0.18
CA THR A 251 1.89 10.67 0.47
C THR A 251 0.56 10.37 1.14
N VAL A 252 -0.18 9.36 0.67
CA VAL A 252 -1.50 9.03 1.21
C VAL A 252 -1.36 8.09 2.41
N ALA A 253 -0.43 7.15 2.33
CA ALA A 253 -0.29 6.12 3.35
C ALA A 253 1.19 5.82 3.64
N GLY A 254 1.88 6.76 4.28
CA GLY A 254 3.24 6.53 4.75
C GLY A 254 3.29 5.37 5.76
N ILE A 255 4.44 4.69 5.84
CA ILE A 255 4.63 3.61 6.82
C ILE A 255 5.18 4.11 8.16
N THR A 256 5.50 5.39 8.26
CA THR A 256 6.04 5.96 9.51
C THR A 256 5.02 5.86 10.62
N PRO A 257 5.34 5.19 11.73
CA PRO A 257 4.42 4.97 12.83
C PRO A 257 4.03 6.28 13.52
N ARG A 258 2.80 6.31 14.00
CA ARG A 258 2.28 7.40 14.83
C ARG A 258 1.50 6.85 15.99
N GLY A 259 1.43 7.60 17.06
CA GLY A 259 0.32 7.44 17.90
C GLY A 259 0.50 7.06 19.31
N TYR A 260 1.63 7.00 19.89
CA TYR A 260 1.69 6.93 21.34
C TYR A 260 2.43 8.15 21.91
N ASP A 261 1.67 9.06 22.50
CA ASP A 261 2.16 9.97 23.49
C ASP A 261 1.65 9.47 24.85
N GLU A 262 2.55 9.15 25.78
CA GLU A 262 2.20 8.74 27.14
C GLU A 262 1.37 9.82 27.87
N LYS A 263 1.40 11.06 27.39
CA LYS A 263 0.68 12.20 27.94
C LYS A 263 -0.71 12.40 27.31
N ASP A 264 -0.99 11.70 26.21
CA ASP A 264 -2.17 11.90 25.40
C ASP A 264 -2.85 10.55 25.14
N GLU A 265 -3.61 10.08 26.13
CA GLU A 265 -4.27 8.75 26.12
C GLU A 265 -5.16 8.51 24.88
N TRP A 266 -5.54 9.57 24.17
CA TRP A 266 -6.45 9.43 23.04
C TRP A 266 -5.78 9.43 21.66
N ASN A 267 -4.48 9.66 21.57
CA ASN A 267 -3.69 9.24 20.45
C ASN A 267 -3.45 7.72 20.38
N GLY A 268 -4.18 6.94 21.15
CA GLY A 268 -4.10 5.47 21.21
C GLY A 268 -4.52 4.73 19.95
N CYS A 269 -4.78 5.44 18.85
CA CYS A 269 -4.90 4.88 17.53
C CYS A 269 -3.51 4.65 16.94
N PHE A 270 -2.85 3.59 17.38
CA PHE A 270 -1.53 3.21 16.91
C PHE A 270 -1.51 2.99 15.40
N GLN A 271 -0.95 3.94 14.66
CA GLN A 271 -0.71 3.84 13.22
C GLN A 271 0.65 3.18 12.96
N GLY A 272 0.86 2.65 11.77
CA GLY A 272 2.10 1.98 11.40
C GLY A 272 1.90 0.52 11.01
N LEU A 273 2.97 -0.26 11.13
CA LEU A 273 3.00 -1.67 10.77
C LEU A 273 2.31 -2.52 11.84
N ARG A 274 1.45 -3.44 11.40
CA ARG A 274 0.58 -4.20 12.30
C ARG A 274 0.49 -5.67 11.89
N VAL A 275 0.35 -6.52 12.88
CA VAL A 275 0.04 -7.95 12.71
C VAL A 275 -1.44 -8.19 13.05
N LEU A 276 -2.05 -9.16 12.38
CA LEU A 276 -3.40 -9.63 12.67
C LEU A 276 -3.45 -10.33 14.03
N ARG A 277 -4.51 -10.08 14.80
CA ARG A 277 -4.75 -10.84 16.03
C ARG A 277 -5.43 -12.17 15.70
N PHE A 278 -4.62 -13.19 15.44
CA PHE A 278 -5.10 -14.51 15.10
C PHE A 278 -5.91 -15.13 16.25
N PRO A 279 -7.18 -15.51 16.04
CA PRO A 279 -8.00 -16.09 17.12
C PRO A 279 -7.59 -17.52 17.45
N ILE A 280 -8.07 -18.01 18.60
CA ILE A 280 -7.91 -19.39 19.07
C ILE A 280 -9.27 -20.07 19.08
N ALA A 281 -9.36 -21.27 18.51
CA ALA A 281 -10.45 -22.19 18.76
C ALA A 281 -10.25 -22.87 20.13
N LEU A 282 -11.25 -22.77 20.97
CA LEU A 282 -11.31 -23.47 22.25
C LEU A 282 -11.83 -24.87 22.00
N VAL A 283 -11.12 -25.87 22.51
CA VAL A 283 -11.45 -27.28 22.27
C VAL A 283 -11.69 -28.03 23.58
N ASN A 284 -12.57 -29.01 23.52
CA ASN A 284 -12.73 -30.00 24.60
C ASN A 284 -11.66 -31.12 24.51
N SER A 285 -11.70 -32.07 25.43
CA SER A 285 -10.76 -33.17 25.48
C SER A 285 -10.84 -34.11 24.27
N ALA A 286 -11.92 -34.10 23.51
CA ALA A 286 -12.12 -34.87 22.30
C ALA A 286 -11.63 -34.18 21.03
N GLY A 287 -11.14 -32.91 21.14
CA GLY A 287 -10.74 -32.08 19.97
C GLY A 287 -11.90 -31.34 19.30
N ASP A 288 -13.11 -31.41 19.88
CA ASP A 288 -14.25 -30.66 19.33
C ASP A 288 -14.15 -29.16 19.69
N VAL A 289 -14.40 -28.32 18.71
CA VAL A 289 -14.39 -26.86 18.90
C VAL A 289 -15.66 -26.45 19.66
N VAL A 290 -15.47 -25.89 20.85
CA VAL A 290 -16.55 -25.42 21.73
C VAL A 290 -16.72 -23.89 21.72
N GLY A 291 -15.72 -23.14 21.25
CA GLY A 291 -15.75 -21.68 21.18
C GLY A 291 -14.59 -21.11 20.39
N ILE A 292 -14.63 -19.80 20.15
CA ILE A 292 -13.53 -19.01 19.58
C ILE A 292 -13.30 -17.79 20.47
N ARG A 293 -12.03 -17.48 20.73
CA ARG A 293 -11.66 -16.24 21.40
C ARG A 293 -10.48 -15.55 20.73
N ARG A 294 -10.30 -14.28 21.01
CA ARG A 294 -9.07 -13.56 20.67
C ARG A 294 -7.92 -14.01 21.55
N ARG A 295 -6.72 -14.00 20.96
CA ARG A 295 -5.48 -14.06 21.75
C ARG A 295 -5.33 -12.78 22.56
N THR A 296 -4.85 -12.90 23.77
CA THR A 296 -4.41 -11.78 24.60
C THR A 296 -3.16 -11.13 23.99
N ASN A 297 -2.85 -9.89 24.39
CA ASN A 297 -1.59 -9.25 23.95
C ASN A 297 -0.37 -10.08 24.32
N LYS A 298 -0.38 -10.75 25.50
CA LYS A 298 0.71 -11.65 25.93
C LYS A 298 0.88 -12.84 24.99
N GLU A 299 -0.22 -13.48 24.57
CA GLU A 299 -0.18 -14.58 23.61
C GLU A 299 0.24 -14.11 22.22
N MET A 300 -0.03 -12.86 21.88
CA MET A 300 0.38 -12.26 20.61
C MET A 300 1.88 -11.93 20.53
N ASN A 301 2.62 -11.95 21.64
CA ASN A 301 4.09 -11.83 21.62
C ASN A 301 4.74 -12.95 20.78
N GLU A 302 4.15 -14.14 20.74
CA GLU A 302 4.60 -15.24 19.90
C GLU A 302 4.41 -14.96 18.40
N PHE A 303 3.54 -14.01 18.04
CA PHE A 303 3.24 -13.54 16.69
C PHE A 303 3.81 -12.16 16.41
N GLY A 304 4.71 -11.66 17.27
CA GLY A 304 5.46 -10.43 17.04
C GLY A 304 4.77 -9.15 17.51
N PHE A 305 3.80 -9.21 18.41
CA PHE A 305 3.28 -7.98 19.03
C PHE A 305 4.41 -7.21 19.72
N SER A 306 4.61 -5.96 19.32
CA SER A 306 5.60 -5.05 19.89
C SER A 306 5.23 -3.60 19.61
N THR A 307 5.52 -2.72 20.53
CA THR A 307 5.37 -1.27 20.39
C THR A 307 6.68 -0.55 20.02
N GLU A 308 7.76 -1.29 19.77
CA GLU A 308 9.11 -0.74 19.53
C GLU A 308 9.17 0.31 18.42
N GLN A 309 8.32 0.18 17.38
CA GLN A 309 8.31 1.13 16.27
C GLN A 309 8.00 2.57 16.71
N TYR A 310 7.25 2.77 17.78
CA TYR A 310 6.94 4.10 18.33
C TYR A 310 8.11 4.67 19.15
N GLU A 311 8.86 3.82 19.83
CA GLU A 311 10.08 4.17 20.55
C GLU A 311 11.16 4.59 19.55
N ILE A 312 11.34 3.83 18.49
CA ILE A 312 12.23 4.14 17.37
C ILE A 312 11.95 5.54 16.82
N ILE A 313 10.68 5.85 16.55
CA ILE A 313 10.31 7.18 16.03
C ILE A 313 10.61 8.28 17.01
N ARG A 314 10.39 8.08 18.32
CA ARG A 314 10.75 9.07 19.34
C ARG A 314 12.26 9.33 19.35
N GLU A 315 13.07 8.29 19.27
CA GLU A 315 14.54 8.41 19.26
C GLU A 315 15.04 9.09 18.00
N LEU A 316 14.51 8.74 16.82
CA LEU A 316 14.85 9.41 15.57
C LEU A 316 14.44 10.88 15.58
N THR A 317 13.27 11.22 16.14
CA THR A 317 12.78 12.61 16.25
C THR A 317 13.64 13.42 17.22
N ALA A 318 14.19 12.79 18.26
CA ALA A 318 15.10 13.41 19.21
C ALA A 318 16.55 13.51 18.71
N ASN A 319 16.82 13.16 17.45
CA ASN A 319 18.16 13.01 16.87
C ASN A 319 19.06 12.01 17.66
N GLN A 320 18.44 11.07 18.34
CA GLN A 320 19.13 9.97 18.99
C GLN A 320 19.29 8.86 17.95
N PHE A 321 20.53 8.54 17.61
CA PHE A 321 20.80 7.54 16.58
C PHE A 321 20.68 6.15 17.16
N ILE A 322 19.79 5.36 16.59
CA ILE A 322 19.78 3.92 16.77
C ILE A 322 20.83 3.35 15.83
N ALA A 323 21.83 2.70 16.39
CA ALA A 323 22.86 2.04 15.58
C ALA A 323 22.37 0.64 15.16
N GLU A 324 22.32 0.38 13.86
CA GLU A 324 22.19 -0.97 13.30
C GLU A 324 23.57 -1.41 12.79
N GLY A 325 24.34 -2.01 13.68
CA GLY A 325 25.76 -2.28 13.46
C GLY A 325 26.58 -0.98 13.34
N THR A 326 27.27 -0.82 12.21
CA THR A 326 28.03 0.42 11.90
C THR A 326 27.21 1.45 11.13
N LEU A 327 26.04 1.06 10.62
CA LEU A 327 25.15 1.95 9.88
C LEU A 327 24.23 2.72 10.84
N LYS A 328 24.03 4.00 10.54
CA LYS A 328 23.15 4.87 11.31
C LYS A 328 21.96 5.27 10.42
N PRO A 329 20.78 4.69 10.64
CA PRO A 329 19.59 5.09 9.91
C PRO A 329 19.25 6.54 10.21
N GLN A 330 18.90 7.30 9.17
CA GLN A 330 18.46 8.69 9.30
C GLN A 330 16.93 8.83 9.26
N SER A 331 16.26 7.74 8.90
CA SER A 331 14.81 7.67 8.83
C SER A 331 14.29 6.30 9.28
N PHE A 332 13.00 6.23 9.53
CA PHE A 332 12.33 4.95 9.80
C PHE A 332 12.44 3.98 8.60
N HIS A 333 12.44 4.52 7.39
CA HIS A 333 12.64 3.71 6.18
C HIS A 333 14.04 3.10 6.11
N ASP A 334 15.08 3.87 6.45
CA ASP A 334 16.45 3.35 6.51
C ASP A 334 16.57 2.21 7.52
N LEU A 335 15.93 2.38 8.69
CA LEU A 335 15.93 1.34 9.72
C LEU A 335 15.28 0.05 9.22
N ILE A 336 14.13 0.16 8.54
CA ILE A 336 13.45 -1.00 7.98
C ILE A 336 14.36 -1.69 6.96
N ARG A 337 14.95 -0.95 6.02
CA ARG A 337 15.88 -1.50 5.03
C ARG A 337 17.00 -2.27 5.69
N LEU A 338 17.63 -1.69 6.70
CA LEU A 338 18.74 -2.32 7.41
C LEU A 338 18.34 -3.58 8.17
N ARG A 339 17.18 -3.58 8.81
CA ARG A 339 16.70 -4.73 9.60
C ARG A 339 16.12 -5.85 8.76
N MET A 340 15.50 -5.51 7.63
CA MET A 340 14.73 -6.46 6.83
C MET A 340 15.51 -7.02 5.64
N LYS A 341 16.65 -6.44 5.26
CA LYS A 341 17.46 -6.93 4.14
C LYS A 341 17.91 -8.37 4.34
N SER A 342 17.89 -9.14 3.28
CA SER A 342 18.39 -10.53 3.22
C SER A 342 19.78 -10.65 2.60
N VAL A 343 20.33 -9.55 2.04
CA VAL A 343 21.64 -9.50 1.39
C VAL A 343 22.67 -8.70 2.18
N ASP A 344 23.94 -9.05 2.01
CA ASP A 344 25.06 -8.38 2.67
C ASP A 344 25.52 -7.11 1.97
N HIS A 345 24.97 -6.83 0.78
CA HIS A 345 25.31 -5.66 -0.02
C HIS A 345 24.14 -5.20 -0.86
N ILE A 346 24.17 -3.93 -1.26
CA ILE A 346 23.21 -3.34 -2.20
C ILE A 346 23.90 -3.03 -3.54
N LYS A 347 23.11 -3.07 -4.62
CA LYS A 347 23.53 -2.80 -5.99
C LYS A 347 22.69 -1.66 -6.58
N PRO A 348 23.13 -0.42 -6.49
CA PRO A 348 22.32 0.73 -6.87
C PRO A 348 21.87 0.72 -8.34
N LEU A 349 22.71 0.25 -9.27
CA LEU A 349 22.33 0.21 -10.67
C LEU A 349 21.24 -0.83 -10.95
N GLU A 350 21.39 -2.04 -10.40
CA GLU A 350 20.39 -3.10 -10.52
C GLU A 350 19.04 -2.67 -9.91
N PHE A 351 19.07 -1.99 -8.75
CA PHE A 351 17.86 -1.43 -8.16
C PHE A 351 17.19 -0.39 -9.05
N MET A 352 17.96 0.54 -9.64
CA MET A 352 17.41 1.55 -10.53
C MET A 352 16.76 0.96 -11.78
N GLU A 353 17.37 -0.07 -12.38
CA GLU A 353 16.81 -0.76 -13.56
C GLU A 353 15.50 -1.44 -13.22
N ALA A 354 15.45 -2.24 -12.14
CA ALA A 354 14.23 -2.89 -11.68
C ALA A 354 13.14 -1.87 -11.30
N TYR A 355 13.53 -0.77 -10.68
CA TYR A 355 12.59 0.28 -10.28
C TYR A 355 12.06 1.09 -11.48
N ALA A 356 12.84 1.26 -12.53
CA ALA A 356 12.39 1.89 -13.77
C ALA A 356 11.30 1.03 -14.45
N ASP A 357 11.44 -0.29 -14.44
CA ASP A 357 10.38 -1.21 -14.91
C ASP A 357 9.09 -1.04 -14.10
N GLU A 358 9.19 -0.96 -12.76
CA GLU A 358 8.03 -0.72 -11.89
C GLU A 358 7.37 0.65 -12.16
N LEU A 359 8.17 1.70 -12.33
CA LEU A 359 7.66 3.02 -12.70
C LEU A 359 6.93 2.98 -14.03
N LEU A 360 7.51 2.34 -15.03
CA LEU A 360 6.90 2.23 -16.35
C LEU A 360 5.54 1.53 -16.27
N GLU A 361 5.43 0.47 -15.48
CA GLU A 361 4.19 -0.27 -15.27
C GLU A 361 3.07 0.62 -14.73
N VAL A 362 3.33 1.40 -13.68
CA VAL A 362 2.27 2.24 -13.07
C VAL A 362 1.78 3.33 -14.01
N TYR A 363 2.61 3.78 -14.95
CA TYR A 363 2.19 4.73 -15.98
C TYR A 363 1.48 4.06 -17.17
N GLN A 364 1.80 2.83 -17.50
CA GLN A 364 1.02 2.03 -18.45
C GLN A 364 -0.39 1.75 -17.92
N ILE A 365 -0.53 1.45 -16.62
CA ILE A 365 -1.84 1.32 -15.95
C ILE A 365 -2.61 2.65 -16.02
N ARG A 366 -1.92 3.76 -15.78
CA ARG A 366 -2.51 5.09 -15.90
C ARG A 366 -3.05 5.37 -17.32
N GLU A 367 -2.34 4.94 -18.35
CA GLU A 367 -2.78 5.11 -19.73
C GLU A 367 -4.12 4.43 -19.97
N GLN A 368 -4.25 3.18 -19.57
CA GLN A 368 -5.53 2.47 -19.72
C GLN A 368 -6.66 3.20 -18.99
N PHE A 369 -6.41 3.63 -17.76
CA PHE A 369 -7.38 4.38 -16.97
C PHE A 369 -7.78 5.72 -17.64
N VAL A 370 -6.82 6.45 -18.19
CA VAL A 370 -7.08 7.71 -18.90
C VAL A 370 -7.95 7.47 -20.14
N GLN A 371 -7.68 6.41 -20.90
CA GLN A 371 -8.49 6.06 -22.08
C GLN A 371 -9.92 5.64 -21.71
N ASP A 372 -10.08 4.90 -20.61
CA ASP A 372 -11.40 4.47 -20.15
C ASP A 372 -12.22 5.66 -19.62
N ALA A 373 -11.60 6.55 -18.85
CA ALA A 373 -12.23 7.78 -18.39
C ALA A 373 -12.64 8.70 -19.56
N TRP A 374 -11.78 8.81 -20.57
CA TRP A 374 -12.08 9.59 -21.77
C TRP A 374 -13.25 8.98 -22.56
N ARG A 375 -13.28 7.66 -22.70
CA ARG A 375 -14.40 6.93 -23.34
C ARG A 375 -15.71 7.16 -22.60
N GLU A 376 -15.69 7.09 -21.26
CA GLU A 376 -16.84 7.37 -20.41
C GLU A 376 -17.39 8.79 -20.65
N VAL A 377 -16.51 9.79 -20.70
CA VAL A 377 -16.91 11.19 -20.97
C VAL A 377 -17.52 11.34 -22.38
N LEU A 378 -16.98 10.63 -23.38
CA LEU A 378 -17.51 10.66 -24.73
C LEU A 378 -18.90 9.99 -24.85
N GLN A 379 -19.11 8.91 -24.12
CA GLN A 379 -20.35 8.12 -24.18
C GLN A 379 -21.46 8.70 -23.30
N ASN A 380 -21.13 9.11 -22.09
CA ASN A 380 -22.09 9.45 -21.04
C ASN A 380 -22.07 10.93 -20.62
N GLY A 381 -21.31 11.74 -21.36
CA GLY A 381 -21.18 13.18 -21.12
C GLY A 381 -20.23 13.53 -19.97
N PRO A 382 -20.03 14.83 -19.73
CA PRO A 382 -19.10 15.34 -18.71
C PRO A 382 -19.40 14.81 -17.31
N ILE A 383 -18.32 14.63 -16.55
CA ILE A 383 -18.38 14.19 -15.15
C ILE A 383 -18.32 15.44 -14.28
N VAL A 384 -19.40 15.71 -13.55
CA VAL A 384 -19.51 16.88 -12.69
C VAL A 384 -18.75 16.63 -11.40
N TYR A 385 -17.92 17.58 -10.98
CA TYR A 385 -17.31 17.60 -9.67
C TYR A 385 -18.41 17.78 -8.61
N PRO A 386 -18.50 16.91 -7.59
CA PRO A 386 -19.55 16.99 -6.57
C PRO A 386 -19.50 18.33 -5.82
N GLU A 387 -20.63 19.04 -5.77
CA GLU A 387 -20.70 20.37 -5.15
C GLU A 387 -20.41 20.29 -3.65
N GLU A 388 -20.84 19.21 -2.99
CA GLU A 388 -20.57 18.94 -1.58
C GLU A 388 -19.06 18.73 -1.28
N LEU A 389 -18.22 18.47 -2.29
CA LEU A 389 -16.77 18.32 -2.12
C LEU A 389 -16.00 19.61 -2.37
N ARG A 390 -16.71 20.70 -2.70
CA ARG A 390 -16.10 21.94 -3.15
C ARG A 390 -15.21 22.62 -2.11
N GLU A 391 -15.61 22.54 -0.84
CA GLU A 391 -14.86 23.04 0.31
C GLU A 391 -14.09 21.94 1.05
N GLU A 392 -14.20 20.69 0.57
CA GLU A 392 -13.59 19.52 1.15
C GLU A 392 -12.35 19.07 0.36
N ASN A 393 -11.72 18.06 0.88
CA ASN A 393 -10.55 17.42 0.30
C ASN A 393 -10.91 16.74 -1.03
N ILE A 394 -10.25 17.10 -2.12
CA ILE A 394 -10.46 16.49 -3.45
C ILE A 394 -10.18 14.99 -3.49
N PHE A 395 -9.51 14.46 -2.48
CA PHE A 395 -9.26 13.03 -2.29
C PHE A 395 -10.46 12.29 -1.67
N GLN A 396 -11.44 13.03 -1.13
CA GLN A 396 -12.74 12.48 -0.72
C GLN A 396 -13.67 12.57 -1.92
N ALA A 397 -13.75 11.51 -2.66
CA ALA A 397 -14.52 11.46 -3.89
C ALA A 397 -15.88 10.78 -3.69
N LYS A 398 -16.82 11.03 -4.61
CA LYS A 398 -18.15 10.39 -4.67
C LYS A 398 -18.58 10.17 -6.11
N GLY A 399 -19.31 9.09 -6.34
CA GLY A 399 -19.98 8.80 -7.60
C GLY A 399 -19.04 8.69 -8.80
N ARG A 400 -19.44 9.25 -9.94
CA ARG A 400 -18.66 9.19 -11.18
C ARG A 400 -17.32 9.91 -11.07
N TRP A 401 -17.23 10.98 -10.29
CA TRP A 401 -15.96 11.66 -10.04
C TRP A 401 -14.97 10.74 -9.32
N GLU A 402 -15.42 10.06 -8.26
CA GLU A 402 -14.60 9.07 -7.55
C GLU A 402 -14.08 7.97 -8.47
N THR A 403 -14.94 7.50 -9.37
CA THR A 403 -14.58 6.41 -10.27
C THR A 403 -13.54 6.82 -11.31
N TRP A 404 -13.58 8.05 -11.82
CA TRP A 404 -12.86 8.43 -13.03
C TRP A 404 -11.81 9.53 -12.85
N SER A 405 -11.73 10.18 -11.69
CA SER A 405 -10.64 11.10 -11.36
C SER A 405 -9.46 10.37 -10.74
N SER A 406 -8.27 10.96 -10.76
CA SER A 406 -7.05 10.31 -10.32
C SER A 406 -6.16 11.13 -9.36
N PRO A 407 -6.70 12.00 -8.48
CA PRO A 407 -5.84 12.85 -7.67
C PRO A 407 -4.93 12.06 -6.73
N SER A 408 -5.46 11.07 -6.00
CA SER A 408 -4.67 10.27 -5.06
C SER A 408 -3.63 9.40 -5.77
N SER A 409 -4.04 8.70 -6.83
CA SER A 409 -3.13 7.79 -7.55
C SER A 409 -2.07 8.53 -8.35
N ASP A 410 -2.37 9.73 -8.88
CA ASP A 410 -1.34 10.55 -9.54
C ASP A 410 -0.32 11.09 -8.52
N VAL A 411 -0.76 11.39 -7.29
CA VAL A 411 0.16 11.70 -6.20
C VAL A 411 1.04 10.51 -5.85
N ASP A 412 0.47 9.32 -5.74
CA ASP A 412 1.23 8.10 -5.45
C ASP A 412 2.27 7.82 -6.54
N ARG A 413 1.91 7.98 -7.81
CA ARG A 413 2.84 7.85 -8.95
C ARG A 413 3.99 8.83 -8.86
N ARG A 414 3.71 10.09 -8.49
CA ARG A 414 4.76 11.10 -8.27
C ARG A 414 5.70 10.71 -7.15
N ASN A 415 5.16 10.21 -6.04
CA ASN A 415 5.98 9.84 -4.90
C ASN A 415 6.93 8.68 -5.17
N LYS A 416 6.63 7.84 -6.15
CA LYS A 416 7.58 6.81 -6.58
C LYS A 416 8.89 7.40 -7.09
N TYR A 417 8.88 8.57 -7.71
CA TYR A 417 10.13 9.26 -8.09
C TYR A 417 10.91 9.74 -6.86
N PHE A 418 10.21 10.22 -5.84
CA PHE A 418 10.88 10.60 -4.59
C PHE A 418 11.39 9.43 -3.81
N TYR A 419 10.68 8.31 -3.86
CA TYR A 419 11.14 7.08 -3.26
C TYR A 419 12.46 6.61 -3.88
N LEU A 420 12.59 6.66 -5.21
CA LEU A 420 13.85 6.36 -5.88
C LEU A 420 14.97 7.30 -5.42
N ALA A 421 14.70 8.60 -5.36
CA ALA A 421 15.68 9.59 -4.90
C ALA A 421 16.12 9.32 -3.45
N ASP A 422 15.20 8.97 -2.56
CA ASP A 422 15.48 8.59 -1.18
C ASP A 422 16.34 7.33 -1.08
N TRP A 423 16.02 6.34 -1.90
CA TRP A 423 16.78 5.10 -1.92
C TRP A 423 18.22 5.31 -2.44
N LEU A 424 18.40 6.12 -3.47
CA LEU A 424 19.72 6.46 -4.00
C LEU A 424 20.55 7.26 -2.98
N ASP A 425 19.91 8.18 -2.26
CA ASP A 425 20.52 8.88 -1.15
C ASP A 425 20.98 7.92 -0.04
N TYR A 426 20.12 6.97 0.33
CA TYR A 426 20.47 5.91 1.27
C TYR A 426 21.68 5.09 0.78
N ALA A 427 21.73 4.71 -0.49
CA ALA A 427 22.86 3.96 -1.06
C ALA A 427 24.17 4.75 -1.00
N VAL A 428 24.12 6.06 -1.28
CA VAL A 428 25.30 6.94 -1.19
C VAL A 428 25.78 7.10 0.25
N ARG A 429 24.87 7.23 1.21
CA ARG A 429 25.23 7.27 2.65
C ARG A 429 25.82 5.93 3.13
N CYS A 430 25.27 4.82 2.65
CA CYS A 430 25.87 3.51 2.93
C CYS A 430 27.28 3.38 2.37
N TYR A 431 27.53 3.90 1.16
CA TYR A 431 28.88 3.90 0.57
C TYR A 431 29.87 4.74 1.38
N GLU A 432 29.45 5.86 1.94
CA GLU A 432 30.29 6.68 2.82
C GLU A 432 30.66 5.95 4.10
N MET A 433 29.69 5.31 4.76
CA MET A 433 29.88 4.66 6.07
C MET A 433 30.50 3.26 5.95
N MET A 434 30.18 2.53 4.91
CA MET A 434 30.60 1.15 4.66
C MET A 434 30.74 0.89 3.15
N PRO A 435 31.84 1.31 2.50
CA PRO A 435 32.00 1.17 1.04
C PRO A 435 31.79 -0.27 0.53
N GLN A 436 32.20 -1.27 1.31
CA GLN A 436 32.04 -2.69 0.95
C GLN A 436 30.58 -3.16 0.92
N PHE A 437 29.66 -2.42 1.54
CA PHE A 437 28.23 -2.73 1.52
C PHE A 437 27.56 -2.33 0.20
N VAL A 438 28.21 -1.47 -0.61
CA VAL A 438 27.68 -0.97 -1.88
C VAL A 438 28.50 -1.53 -3.02
N ARG A 439 27.89 -2.36 -3.85
CA ARG A 439 28.50 -2.87 -5.07
C ARG A 439 28.35 -1.85 -6.20
N LEU A 440 29.44 -1.62 -6.90
CA LEU A 440 29.52 -0.65 -8.00
C LEU A 440 29.49 -1.34 -9.37
N ASP A 441 28.95 -2.54 -9.45
CA ASP A 441 28.83 -3.34 -10.68
C ASP A 441 28.13 -2.50 -11.76
N GLY A 442 28.77 -2.39 -12.95
CA GLY A 442 28.30 -1.57 -14.07
C GLY A 442 28.59 -0.07 -13.96
N LEU A 443 29.24 0.38 -12.89
CA LEU A 443 29.65 1.77 -12.66
C LEU A 443 31.16 1.99 -12.79
N GLU A 444 31.92 1.00 -13.25
CA GLU A 444 33.40 1.02 -13.31
C GLU A 444 33.94 2.19 -14.14
N LYS A 445 33.22 2.59 -15.20
CA LYS A 445 33.58 3.72 -16.06
C LYS A 445 33.66 5.07 -15.36
N TYR A 446 33.05 5.21 -14.18
CA TYR A 446 33.00 6.48 -13.44
C TYR A 446 34.17 6.68 -12.48
N ASN A 447 35.04 5.67 -12.28
CA ASN A 447 36.18 5.74 -11.35
C ASN A 447 35.77 6.30 -9.96
N ILE A 448 34.76 5.69 -9.35
CA ILE A 448 34.15 6.17 -8.11
C ILE A 448 35.11 6.04 -6.95
N THR A 449 35.54 7.18 -6.40
CA THR A 449 36.46 7.26 -5.25
C THR A 449 35.88 8.09 -4.09
N SER A 450 34.69 8.63 -4.28
CA SER A 450 34.02 9.47 -3.28
C SER A 450 32.50 9.39 -3.39
N GLN A 451 31.84 9.78 -2.32
CA GLN A 451 30.38 9.93 -2.25
C GLN A 451 29.84 10.84 -3.38
N ALA A 452 30.51 11.98 -3.62
CA ALA A 452 30.12 12.90 -4.68
C ALA A 452 30.31 12.32 -6.08
N ALA A 453 31.32 11.47 -6.29
CA ALA A 453 31.53 10.76 -7.55
C ALA A 453 30.42 9.70 -7.76
N LEU A 454 30.07 8.94 -6.71
CA LEU A 454 28.96 7.98 -6.78
C LEU A 454 27.63 8.68 -7.08
N SER A 455 27.33 9.78 -6.38
CA SER A 455 26.10 10.55 -6.62
C SER A 455 25.96 10.99 -8.09
N ARG A 456 27.04 11.53 -8.67
CA ARG A 456 27.03 11.93 -10.08
C ARG A 456 26.83 10.75 -11.02
N ALA A 457 27.54 9.65 -10.78
CA ALA A 457 27.41 8.42 -11.58
C ALA A 457 25.97 7.89 -11.55
N LEU A 458 25.34 7.86 -10.37
CA LEU A 458 23.96 7.40 -10.22
C LEU A 458 22.95 8.35 -10.91
N ILE A 459 23.16 9.66 -10.89
CA ILE A 459 22.33 10.62 -11.63
C ILE A 459 22.44 10.39 -13.14
N ASP A 460 23.65 10.19 -13.66
CA ASP A 460 23.86 9.96 -15.09
C ASP A 460 23.25 8.63 -15.53
N GLU A 461 23.44 7.56 -14.75
CA GLU A 461 22.84 6.26 -15.02
C GLU A 461 21.31 6.28 -14.91
N LYS A 462 20.74 6.96 -13.94
CA LYS A 462 19.30 7.15 -13.86
C LYS A 462 18.75 7.77 -15.14
N ARG A 463 19.39 8.84 -15.63
CA ARG A 463 18.97 9.48 -16.89
C ARG A 463 19.07 8.55 -18.08
N ARG A 464 20.13 7.74 -18.15
CA ARG A 464 20.32 6.73 -19.20
C ARG A 464 19.20 5.69 -19.15
N ILE A 465 18.95 5.13 -17.98
CA ILE A 465 17.91 4.11 -17.74
C ILE A 465 16.54 4.69 -18.10
N PHE A 466 16.20 5.85 -17.60
CA PHE A 466 14.89 6.48 -17.83
C PHE A 466 14.64 6.82 -19.31
N ARG A 467 15.68 7.16 -20.08
CA ARG A 467 15.55 7.34 -21.53
C ARG A 467 15.32 6.03 -22.27
N ALA A 468 15.82 4.93 -21.76
CA ALA A 468 15.64 3.62 -22.35
C ALA A 468 14.24 3.01 -22.07
N HIS A 469 13.58 3.46 -20.98
CA HIS A 469 12.26 2.99 -20.61
C HIS A 469 11.19 3.92 -21.17
N SER A 470 10.38 3.39 -22.09
CA SER A 470 9.37 4.18 -22.79
C SER A 470 8.03 3.47 -22.90
N MET A 471 6.99 4.25 -22.97
CA MET A 471 5.63 3.83 -23.27
C MET A 471 5.03 4.77 -24.32
N SER A 472 3.78 4.54 -24.68
CA SER A 472 3.04 5.45 -25.52
C SER A 472 1.63 5.67 -24.97
N TYR A 473 1.08 6.86 -25.18
CA TYR A 473 -0.34 7.10 -24.95
C TYR A 473 -1.06 7.46 -26.25
N LYS A 474 -2.37 7.25 -26.28
CA LYS A 474 -3.22 7.63 -27.43
C LYS A 474 -3.87 8.99 -27.16
N LYS A 475 -3.71 9.92 -28.09
CA LYS A 475 -4.41 11.20 -28.10
C LYS A 475 -5.91 11.04 -28.34
N SER A 476 -6.65 12.11 -28.13
CA SER A 476 -8.08 12.18 -28.43
C SER A 476 -8.41 11.90 -29.90
N ASN A 477 -7.51 12.24 -30.83
CA ASN A 477 -7.60 11.93 -32.26
C ASN A 477 -7.06 10.54 -32.63
N ARG A 478 -6.70 9.68 -31.64
CA ARG A 478 -6.14 8.33 -31.76
C ARG A 478 -4.69 8.23 -32.26
N GLU A 479 -4.03 9.34 -32.52
CA GLU A 479 -2.57 9.31 -32.76
C GLU A 479 -1.83 8.90 -31.50
N THR A 480 -0.70 8.22 -31.69
CA THR A 480 0.13 7.73 -30.58
C THR A 480 1.29 8.69 -30.32
N VAL A 481 1.50 9.02 -29.05
CA VAL A 481 2.64 9.83 -28.58
C VAL A 481 3.54 8.96 -27.73
N PRO A 482 4.82 8.75 -28.09
CA PRO A 482 5.79 8.07 -27.26
C PRO A 482 6.22 8.99 -26.10
N LEU A 483 6.43 8.40 -24.93
CA LEU A 483 6.97 9.06 -23.75
C LEU A 483 8.02 8.15 -23.11
N THR A 484 9.17 8.70 -22.81
CA THR A 484 10.16 8.07 -21.92
C THR A 484 9.84 8.37 -20.47
N LEU A 485 10.44 7.65 -19.52
CA LEU A 485 10.33 8.02 -18.10
C LEU A 485 10.89 9.41 -17.81
N VAL A 486 11.85 9.91 -18.62
CA VAL A 486 12.31 11.30 -18.52
C VAL A 486 11.19 12.27 -18.91
N ASP A 487 10.50 12.02 -20.02
CA ASP A 487 9.39 12.87 -20.46
C ASP A 487 8.26 12.90 -19.43
N ILE A 488 7.97 11.76 -18.82
CA ILE A 488 6.95 11.66 -17.77
C ILE A 488 7.39 12.42 -16.52
N GLU A 489 8.66 12.29 -16.12
CA GLU A 489 9.23 13.01 -14.98
C GLU A 489 9.13 14.53 -15.17
N GLU A 490 9.40 15.03 -16.39
CA GLU A 490 9.25 16.44 -16.73
C GLU A 490 7.80 16.93 -16.65
N ARG A 491 6.83 16.04 -16.86
CA ARG A 491 5.40 16.33 -16.87
C ARG A 491 4.69 16.06 -15.55
N LEU A 492 5.38 15.58 -14.52
CA LEU A 492 4.74 15.12 -13.27
C LEU A 492 3.73 16.08 -12.66
N PHE A 493 3.96 17.40 -12.80
CA PHE A 493 3.06 18.42 -12.26
C PHE A 493 2.11 19.02 -13.30
N ASP A 494 2.29 18.68 -14.56
CA ASP A 494 1.41 19.06 -15.63
C ASP A 494 0.35 17.95 -15.91
N LEU A 495 0.49 16.77 -15.28
CA LEU A 495 -0.51 15.72 -15.34
C LEU A 495 -1.84 16.19 -14.74
N SER A 496 -2.93 15.98 -15.46
CA SER A 496 -4.25 16.30 -14.95
C SER A 496 -4.96 15.11 -14.36
N PHE A 497 -5.55 15.27 -13.19
CA PHE A 497 -6.42 14.30 -12.55
C PHE A 497 -7.90 14.42 -13.00
N ASP A 498 -8.27 15.48 -13.72
CA ASP A 498 -9.64 15.75 -14.14
C ASP A 498 -10.07 14.77 -15.26
N PRO A 499 -11.09 13.92 -15.03
CA PRO A 499 -11.53 12.94 -16.01
C PRO A 499 -12.10 13.54 -17.30
N ASN A 500 -12.52 14.82 -17.26
CA ASN A 500 -13.07 15.51 -18.43
C ASN A 500 -11.99 16.06 -19.37
N HIS A 501 -10.74 16.08 -18.94
CA HIS A 501 -9.65 16.45 -19.79
C HIS A 501 -9.36 15.37 -20.84
N PRO A 502 -9.16 15.75 -22.10
CA PRO A 502 -8.70 14.81 -23.12
C PRO A 502 -7.32 14.24 -22.76
N PRO A 503 -6.95 13.06 -23.33
CA PRO A 503 -5.68 12.41 -23.01
C PRO A 503 -4.45 13.29 -23.06
N GLU A 504 -4.36 14.23 -24.01
CA GLU A 504 -3.25 15.18 -24.13
C GLU A 504 -3.07 16.02 -22.86
N LEU A 505 -4.17 16.52 -22.30
CA LEU A 505 -4.13 17.28 -21.05
C LEU A 505 -3.91 16.38 -19.84
N ARG A 506 -4.49 15.19 -19.86
CA ARG A 506 -4.24 14.20 -18.81
C ARG A 506 -2.76 13.84 -18.72
N TRP A 507 -2.06 13.76 -19.87
CA TRP A 507 -0.63 13.48 -19.97
C TRP A 507 0.26 14.73 -19.94
N GLY A 508 -0.29 15.88 -19.57
CA GLY A 508 0.49 17.10 -19.37
C GLY A 508 1.21 17.59 -20.62
N ALA A 509 0.58 17.47 -21.79
CA ALA A 509 1.16 17.97 -23.04
C ALA A 509 1.64 19.41 -22.89
N PRO A 510 2.88 19.75 -23.28
CA PRO A 510 3.46 21.06 -23.06
C PRO A 510 2.65 22.19 -23.73
N ALA A 511 2.48 23.30 -23.05
CA ALA A 511 1.80 24.46 -23.61
C ALA A 511 2.50 24.92 -24.91
N GLY A 512 1.70 25.17 -25.95
CA GLY A 512 2.21 25.59 -27.28
C GLY A 512 2.76 24.46 -28.15
N SER A 513 2.79 23.20 -27.67
CA SER A 513 3.17 22.05 -28.49
C SER A 513 2.08 21.66 -29.47
N ALA A 514 2.46 21.04 -30.60
CA ALA A 514 1.52 20.44 -31.56
C ALA A 514 0.67 19.34 -30.89
N GLU A 515 1.24 18.62 -29.93
CA GLU A 515 0.55 17.64 -29.08
C GLU A 515 -0.63 18.28 -28.35
N ARG A 516 -0.40 19.41 -27.67
CA ARG A 516 -1.45 20.12 -26.94
C ARG A 516 -2.48 20.78 -27.86
N ALA A 517 -2.03 21.31 -28.99
CA ALA A 517 -2.90 21.94 -29.96
C ALA A 517 -3.90 20.98 -30.62
N SER A 518 -3.63 19.67 -30.58
CA SER A 518 -4.56 18.64 -31.08
C SER A 518 -5.68 18.29 -30.10
N ALA A 519 -5.60 18.74 -28.84
CA ALA A 519 -6.61 18.47 -27.85
C ALA A 519 -7.91 19.24 -28.15
N PRO A 520 -9.09 18.60 -28.12
CA PRO A 520 -10.35 19.30 -28.26
C PRO A 520 -10.56 20.27 -27.08
N GLU A 521 -11.05 21.46 -27.36
CA GLU A 521 -11.50 22.37 -26.30
C GLU A 521 -12.71 21.76 -25.59
N ARG A 522 -12.54 21.47 -24.31
CA ARG A 522 -13.65 21.05 -23.46
C ARG A 522 -13.65 21.86 -22.19
N ASN A 523 -14.76 22.55 -21.98
CA ASN A 523 -15.04 23.18 -20.71
C ASN A 523 -15.56 22.11 -19.74
N THR A 524 -14.81 21.86 -18.70
CA THR A 524 -15.27 21.03 -17.59
C THR A 524 -16.34 21.81 -16.83
N PRO A 525 -17.56 21.28 -16.68
CA PRO A 525 -18.53 21.87 -15.79
C PRO A 525 -18.09 21.60 -14.35
N VAL A 526 -17.25 22.48 -13.83
CA VAL A 526 -16.98 22.56 -12.39
C VAL A 526 -17.97 23.56 -11.82
N PRO A 527 -18.60 23.31 -10.68
CA PRO A 527 -19.39 24.32 -10.01
C PRO A 527 -18.62 25.62 -9.92
N ASN A 528 -19.21 26.73 -10.41
CA ASN A 528 -18.60 28.07 -10.52
C ASN A 528 -17.43 28.24 -11.49
N GLY A 529 -17.20 27.33 -12.43
CA GLY A 529 -16.18 27.46 -13.48
C GLY A 529 -14.72 27.38 -13.01
N GLU A 530 -14.47 27.06 -11.74
CA GLU A 530 -13.13 26.89 -11.20
C GLU A 530 -12.66 25.45 -11.36
N ARG A 531 -11.48 25.25 -11.92
CA ARG A 531 -10.77 23.97 -11.94
C ARG A 531 -9.84 23.93 -10.75
N ILE A 532 -9.80 22.79 -10.08
CA ILE A 532 -8.82 22.56 -9.03
C ILE A 532 -7.52 22.13 -9.70
N PRO A 533 -6.44 22.94 -9.67
CA PRO A 533 -5.16 22.55 -10.23
C PRO A 533 -4.56 21.35 -9.49
N MET A 534 -3.76 20.54 -10.19
CA MET A 534 -3.02 19.44 -9.58
C MET A 534 -2.15 19.93 -8.41
N GLU A 535 -1.53 21.09 -8.55
CA GLU A 535 -0.75 21.72 -7.48
C GLU A 535 -1.57 21.94 -6.22
N GLN A 536 -2.82 22.36 -6.36
CA GLN A 536 -3.72 22.55 -5.21
C GLN A 536 -4.10 21.21 -4.57
N ALA A 537 -4.24 20.16 -5.37
CA ALA A 537 -4.44 18.82 -4.85
C ALA A 537 -3.31 18.38 -3.92
N TYR A 538 -2.08 18.68 -4.29
CA TYR A 538 -0.91 18.40 -3.46
C TYR A 538 -0.85 19.25 -2.19
N VAL A 539 -1.27 20.52 -2.27
CA VAL A 539 -1.39 21.40 -1.09
C VAL A 539 -2.33 20.79 -0.07
N TRP A 540 -3.51 20.36 -0.50
CA TRP A 540 -4.50 19.73 0.37
C TRP A 540 -3.96 18.46 1.01
N GLN A 541 -3.33 17.61 0.25
CA GLN A 541 -2.77 16.38 0.76
C GLN A 541 -1.62 16.62 1.74
N SER A 542 -0.75 17.58 1.45
CA SER A 542 0.33 17.96 2.37
C SER A 542 -0.22 18.54 3.68
N TYR A 543 -1.30 19.29 3.61
CA TYR A 543 -1.98 19.79 4.80
C TYR A 543 -2.49 18.63 5.68
N TYR A 544 -3.20 17.68 5.11
CA TYR A 544 -3.68 16.52 5.87
C TYR A 544 -2.56 15.65 6.43
N ARG A 545 -1.43 15.59 5.75
CA ARG A 545 -0.24 14.93 6.28
C ARG A 545 0.44 15.68 7.41
N SER A 546 0.56 17.00 7.28
CA SER A 546 1.22 17.82 8.31
C SER A 546 0.47 17.80 9.64
N LEU A 547 -0.84 17.55 9.62
CA LEU A 547 -1.63 17.32 10.82
C LEU A 547 -1.20 16.07 11.57
N GLY A 548 -0.33 15.28 10.98
CA GLY A 548 -0.02 14.04 11.54
C GLY A 548 1.31 13.36 11.37
N GLN A 549 2.17 13.75 10.51
CA GLN A 549 3.46 13.09 10.32
C GLN A 549 4.60 14.09 10.32
N ARG A 550 5.47 13.99 11.29
CA ARG A 550 6.83 14.53 11.20
C ARG A 550 7.74 13.40 10.75
N GLU A 551 7.93 13.24 9.47
CA GLU A 551 9.05 12.45 8.99
C GLU A 551 10.32 13.26 9.22
N THR A 552 11.29 12.65 9.89
CA THR A 552 12.56 13.27 10.20
C THR A 552 13.41 13.40 8.93
N GLY A 553 13.68 14.60 8.57
CA GLY A 553 14.79 15.10 7.76
C GLY A 553 15.07 14.48 6.37
N MET A 554 15.01 15.32 5.34
CA MET A 554 15.79 15.03 4.11
C MET A 554 17.28 15.20 4.40
N SER A 555 18.11 14.24 3.99
CA SER A 555 19.52 14.50 3.92
C SER A 555 19.83 15.51 2.80
N ALA A 556 20.94 16.24 2.93
CA ALA A 556 21.41 17.14 1.87
C ALA A 556 21.65 16.41 0.54
N LEU A 557 21.97 15.11 0.59
CA LEU A 557 22.23 14.27 -0.57
C LEU A 557 20.98 13.96 -1.38
N ARG A 558 19.82 13.85 -0.75
CA ARG A 558 18.56 13.67 -1.44
C ARG A 558 18.24 14.86 -2.34
N GLY A 559 18.55 16.08 -1.92
CA GLY A 559 18.50 17.27 -2.77
C GLY A 559 19.36 17.12 -4.04
N MET A 560 20.55 16.52 -3.95
CA MET A 560 21.38 16.27 -5.13
C MET A 560 20.74 15.33 -6.14
N PHE A 561 20.02 14.31 -5.72
CA PHE A 561 19.31 13.40 -6.63
C PHE A 561 18.08 14.04 -7.26
N THR A 562 17.42 14.98 -6.59
CA THR A 562 16.33 15.77 -7.16
C THR A 562 16.83 16.91 -8.06
N GLU A 563 17.96 17.52 -7.78
CA GLU A 563 18.60 18.51 -8.65
C GLU A 563 19.07 17.91 -9.99
N GLY A 564 19.38 16.64 -10.01
CA GLY A 564 19.76 15.92 -11.23
C GLY A 564 18.59 15.64 -12.17
N PHE A 565 17.35 15.79 -11.69
CA PHE A 565 16.17 15.65 -12.53
C PHE A 565 15.98 16.93 -13.35
N PRO A 566 15.50 16.82 -14.59
CA PRO A 566 15.07 17.99 -15.36
C PRO A 566 13.83 18.64 -14.76
N VAL A 567 13.47 18.25 -13.56
CA VAL A 567 12.39 18.81 -12.75
C VAL A 567 12.76 20.23 -12.38
N ARG A 568 11.98 21.14 -12.83
CA ARG A 568 12.19 22.58 -12.72
C ARG A 568 12.48 22.99 -11.28
N LYS A 569 13.41 23.92 -11.07
CA LYS A 569 13.69 24.54 -9.75
C LYS A 569 12.43 24.97 -8.99
N LYS A 570 11.37 25.35 -9.71
CA LYS A 570 10.07 25.69 -9.16
C LYS A 570 9.40 24.52 -8.46
N LEU A 571 9.63 23.31 -8.96
CA LEU A 571 9.13 22.10 -8.38
C LEU A 571 9.87 21.72 -7.12
N ASP A 572 11.20 21.79 -7.13
CA ASP A 572 12.02 21.49 -5.96
C ASP A 572 11.70 22.43 -4.81
N GLN A 573 11.45 23.71 -5.10
CA GLN A 573 11.01 24.69 -4.11
C GLN A 573 9.59 24.38 -3.58
N GLN A 574 8.69 23.94 -4.43
CA GLN A 574 7.34 23.52 -4.00
C GLN A 574 7.38 22.20 -3.26
N LEU A 575 8.21 21.28 -3.68
CA LEU A 575 8.39 20.00 -3.02
C LEU A 575 9.05 20.12 -1.67
N ALA A 576 10.12 20.86 -1.55
CA ALA A 576 10.71 21.21 -0.25
C ALA A 576 9.69 21.87 0.69
N LYS A 577 8.68 22.52 0.11
CA LYS A 577 7.63 23.26 0.84
C LYS A 577 6.40 22.38 1.16
N TRP A 578 6.06 21.39 0.30
CA TRP A 578 4.79 20.70 0.33
C TRP A 578 4.90 19.19 0.54
N PHE A 579 6.02 18.58 0.11
CA PHE A 579 6.20 17.15 0.22
C PHE A 579 7.26 16.80 1.19
N LEU A 580 7.23 17.24 2.24
CA LEU A 580 7.69 16.70 3.07
C LEU A 580 8.44 16.13 3.72
N PHE A 581 9.20 16.21 3.57
CA PHE A 581 10.40 15.88 4.25
C PHE A 581 10.88 17.17 4.85
N GLU A 582 10.21 17.51 5.91
CA GLU A 582 10.27 18.81 6.50
C GLU A 582 11.67 19.20 6.91
N GLN A 583 12.10 20.29 6.36
CA GLN A 583 12.74 21.28 7.22
C GLN A 583 11.64 21.88 8.10
N PRO A 584 11.82 22.02 9.42
CA PRO A 584 10.84 22.73 10.24
C PRO A 584 10.58 24.07 9.58
N VAL A 585 9.36 24.32 9.15
CA VAL A 585 8.96 25.64 8.70
C VAL A 585 9.11 26.51 9.94
N VAL A 586 10.17 27.29 9.99
CA VAL A 586 10.24 28.43 10.89
C VAL A 586 9.13 29.34 10.39
N VAL A 587 7.96 29.22 11.01
CA VAL A 587 6.85 30.13 10.80
C VAL A 587 7.32 31.47 11.33
N THR A 588 7.97 32.24 10.48
CA THR A 588 8.05 33.68 10.72
C THR A 588 6.62 34.16 10.67
N ALA A 589 6.17 34.73 11.77
CA ALA A 589 4.79 35.11 12.07
C ALA A 589 4.24 36.26 11.18
N SER A 590 4.39 36.19 9.86
CA SER A 590 3.87 37.23 8.94
C SER A 590 3.21 36.74 7.65
N ALA A 591 2.98 35.45 7.49
CA ALA A 591 2.06 34.97 6.45
C ALA A 591 0.69 34.73 7.09
N LYS A 592 -0.31 35.52 6.72
CA LYS A 592 -1.72 35.23 7.04
C LYS A 592 -1.97 33.79 6.60
N GLN A 593 -2.15 32.91 7.56
CA GLN A 593 -2.70 31.59 7.29
C GLN A 593 -3.98 31.75 6.49
N PRO A 594 -4.19 31.02 5.39
CA PRO A 594 -5.54 30.84 4.91
C PRO A 594 -6.35 30.33 6.09
N ALA A 595 -7.50 30.95 6.33
CA ALA A 595 -8.39 30.58 7.42
C ALA A 595 -8.55 29.06 7.41
N PRO A 596 -8.43 28.37 8.56
CA PRO A 596 -8.66 26.96 8.62
C PRO A 596 -10.02 26.68 8.01
N ALA A 597 -10.09 25.70 7.12
CA ALA A 597 -11.36 25.26 6.58
C ALA A 597 -12.28 24.99 7.77
N PRO A 598 -13.51 25.52 7.77
CA PRO A 598 -14.43 25.34 8.89
C PRO A 598 -14.57 23.83 9.13
N ALA A 599 -14.48 23.45 10.39
CA ALA A 599 -14.66 22.05 10.80
C ALA A 599 -15.94 21.51 10.14
N PRO A 600 -15.91 20.32 9.55
CA PRO A 600 -17.06 19.78 8.83
C PRO A 600 -18.28 19.82 9.73
N ARG A 601 -19.31 20.58 9.36
CA ARG A 601 -20.60 20.53 10.04
C ARG A 601 -21.12 19.12 9.87
N SER A 602 -21.24 18.40 10.98
CA SER A 602 -21.83 17.08 11.01
C SER A 602 -23.27 17.15 10.51
N THR A 603 -23.50 16.83 9.24
CA THR A 603 -24.83 16.44 8.80
C THR A 603 -25.02 15.01 9.29
N SER A 604 -25.66 14.89 10.45
CA SER A 604 -26.08 13.59 10.99
C SER A 604 -27.14 13.00 10.05
N THR A 605 -26.70 12.21 9.10
CA THR A 605 -27.62 11.27 8.45
C THR A 605 -27.83 10.13 9.44
N ARG A 606 -28.90 10.22 10.22
CA ARG A 606 -29.37 9.10 11.05
C ARG A 606 -29.70 7.95 10.10
N VAL A 607 -28.83 6.98 10.05
CA VAL A 607 -29.17 5.65 9.56
C VAL A 607 -30.01 5.00 10.66
N HIS A 608 -31.32 4.93 10.45
CA HIS A 608 -32.20 4.11 11.28
C HIS A 608 -31.89 2.65 10.99
N ILE A 609 -31.12 2.02 11.87
CA ILE A 609 -31.00 0.57 11.91
C ILE A 609 -32.32 0.07 12.55
N LEU A 610 -33.21 -0.47 11.74
CA LEU A 610 -34.34 -1.25 12.22
C LEU A 610 -33.79 -2.57 12.78
N VAL A 611 -33.71 -2.66 14.10
CA VAL A 611 -33.51 -3.92 14.80
C VAL A 611 -34.88 -4.65 14.81
N PRO A 612 -35.00 -5.86 14.26
CA PRO A 612 -36.21 -6.65 14.46
C PRO A 612 -36.32 -7.02 15.94
N ARG A 613 -37.42 -6.63 16.59
CA ARG A 613 -37.82 -7.23 17.84
C ARG A 613 -38.47 -8.58 17.55
N THR A 614 -37.91 -9.62 17.99
CA THR A 614 -38.35 -10.78 18.80
C THR A 614 -37.27 -11.85 18.78
#